data_4cf121b15f8ea4a1c5e587e717ce840f
#
_entry.id   4cf121b15f8ea4a1c5e587e717ce840f
#
_cell.length_a   1.000
_cell.length_b   1.000
_cell.length_c   1.000
_cell.angle_alpha   90.00
_cell.angle_beta   90.00
_cell.angle_gamma   90.00
#
_symmetry.space_group_name_H-M   'P 1'
#
loop_
_entity.id
_entity.type
_entity.pdbx_description
1 polymer ?
#
loop_
_entity_poly.entity_id
_entity_poly.type
_entity_poly.pdbx_seq_one_letter_code
_entity_poly.pdbx_strand_id
1 'polypeptide(L)'
;MKFVKTLLYAGLVATASAHEPLTPDKAEADIKTDQLRNVLWNLNKIANDNGGNRAFGTPGYNASLDFVLERAVKRFGKHMDTYVQPFDHLFHQVRKIEVKGPGGENVYVISLLYNPATPLPGGITAELVTIPVDDARGTGCFEDQWAKIDVKGKIPLVKRGTCAFADKVKLAKTHGAVAVMFYNDAPGKAYGSATLSAVNVGKLVPSGLIPLEDGQAWIKRLAAGEKLSVTLIVDSLAETRPSWNIISETKEGDPNNVVMLGAHLDSVLAGPGVNDDGSGTAALLEIMGSFKKYKGFKNKVRFAWWGAEESGLIGSLYYGSKLTEAEADKIRFYFNYDMIGSINPFYAVYADSDAHKVGANPLMEYLKGKGKPADVRKFGTSSDYVAFLKLGIPSSGIFTGAGAPTDPCYHLACDTIDNINWDAFTVNAKAAARAAAQFALSLDGVPPRVKTSINPRSKQGIRRTFDTWADTLKVVEKTHNCGSGESTI
;
A
#
# COMPACT_ATOMS: atom_id res chain seq x y z
N MET A 1 -82.04 -26.93 17.63
CA MET A 1 -80.59 -27.04 17.86
C MET A 1 -79.90 -26.03 16.99
N LYS A 2 -79.36 -24.94 17.59
CA LYS A 2 -78.61 -23.90 16.89
C LYS A 2 -77.14 -24.12 17.18
N PHE A 3 -76.36 -24.40 16.11
CA PHE A 3 -74.87 -24.49 16.22
C PHE A 3 -74.29 -23.09 16.10
N VAL A 4 -73.62 -22.62 17.17
CA VAL A 4 -72.81 -21.42 17.17
C VAL A 4 -71.40 -21.82 16.73
N LYS A 5 -70.95 -21.26 15.57
CA LYS A 5 -69.56 -21.37 15.08
C LYS A 5 -68.75 -20.23 15.69
N THR A 6 -67.89 -20.60 16.62
CA THR A 6 -66.88 -19.68 17.17
C THR A 6 -65.69 -19.63 16.20
N LEU A 7 -65.47 -18.44 15.58
CA LEU A 7 -64.25 -18.14 14.84
C LEU A 7 -63.13 -17.73 15.83
N LEU A 8 -62.08 -18.58 15.89
CA LEU A 8 -60.81 -18.18 16.54
C LEU A 8 -60.02 -17.32 15.51
N TYR A 9 -59.85 -16.04 15.81
CA TYR A 9 -58.89 -15.18 15.17
C TYR A 9 -57.49 -15.47 15.82
N ALA A 10 -56.62 -16.21 15.10
CA ALA A 10 -55.19 -16.27 15.43
C ALA A 10 -54.51 -15.02 14.94
N GLY A 11 -54.30 -14.07 15.83
CA GLY A 11 -53.47 -12.89 15.52
C GLY A 11 -52.02 -13.31 15.31
N LEU A 12 -51.53 -13.24 14.09
CA LEU A 12 -50.10 -13.28 13.80
C LEU A 12 -49.47 -12.01 14.38
N VAL A 13 -48.84 -12.13 15.56
CA VAL A 13 -47.93 -11.11 16.05
C VAL A 13 -46.66 -11.23 15.21
N ALA A 14 -46.55 -10.41 14.17
CA ALA A 14 -45.29 -10.21 13.49
C ALA A 14 -44.34 -9.50 14.48
N THR A 15 -43.48 -10.27 15.12
CA THR A 15 -42.36 -9.69 15.88
C THR A 15 -41.44 -9.04 14.87
N ALA A 16 -41.62 -7.74 14.66
CA ALA A 16 -40.60 -6.94 13.99
C ALA A 16 -39.34 -7.07 14.86
N SER A 17 -38.33 -7.77 14.32
CA SER A 17 -37.02 -7.83 14.97
C SER A 17 -36.49 -6.40 15.03
N ALA A 18 -36.72 -5.74 16.16
CA ALA A 18 -36.20 -4.41 16.40
C ALA A 18 -34.68 -4.54 16.51
N HIS A 19 -33.94 -3.95 15.57
CA HIS A 19 -32.49 -3.88 15.68
C HIS A 19 -32.12 -3.24 17.02
N GLU A 20 -31.16 -3.87 17.73
CA GLU A 20 -30.67 -3.34 18.99
C GLU A 20 -29.88 -2.04 18.79
N PRO A 21 -29.82 -1.15 19.79
CA PRO A 21 -28.93 0.00 19.75
C PRO A 21 -27.47 -0.42 19.67
N LEU A 22 -26.70 0.27 18.82
CA LEU A 22 -25.26 0.14 18.74
C LEU A 22 -24.62 0.54 20.07
N THR A 23 -23.68 -0.24 20.55
CA THR A 23 -22.77 0.13 21.66
C THR A 23 -21.35 -0.32 21.32
N PRO A 24 -20.32 0.35 21.86
CA PRO A 24 -18.93 -0.07 21.67
C PRO A 24 -18.66 -1.50 22.14
N ASP A 25 -19.25 -1.91 23.27
CA ASP A 25 -19.09 -3.25 23.84
C ASP A 25 -19.69 -4.35 22.94
N LYS A 26 -20.86 -4.08 22.33
CA LYS A 26 -21.49 -5.02 21.39
C LYS A 26 -20.67 -5.14 20.10
N ALA A 27 -20.20 -4.02 19.55
CA ALA A 27 -19.35 -4.04 18.36
C ALA A 27 -18.06 -4.82 18.61
N GLU A 28 -17.40 -4.60 19.74
CA GLU A 28 -16.24 -5.38 20.20
C GLU A 28 -16.55 -6.87 20.31
N ALA A 29 -17.66 -7.18 21.00
CA ALA A 29 -18.06 -8.56 21.27
C ALA A 29 -18.39 -9.38 20.02
N ASP A 30 -18.81 -8.72 18.94
CA ASP A 30 -19.11 -9.36 17.66
C ASP A 30 -17.88 -9.82 16.90
N ILE A 31 -16.73 -9.19 17.11
CA ILE A 31 -15.49 -9.57 16.43
C ILE A 31 -14.97 -10.90 16.99
N LYS A 32 -14.92 -11.91 16.15
CA LYS A 32 -14.47 -13.26 16.48
C LYS A 32 -13.27 -13.68 15.66
N THR A 33 -12.30 -14.29 16.30
CA THR A 33 -11.08 -14.81 15.65
C THR A 33 -11.39 -15.72 14.47
N ASP A 34 -12.37 -16.61 14.61
CA ASP A 34 -12.71 -17.57 13.55
C ASP A 34 -13.32 -16.89 12.31
N GLN A 35 -14.07 -15.81 12.50
CA GLN A 35 -14.61 -15.02 11.40
C GLN A 35 -13.49 -14.26 10.67
N LEU A 36 -12.59 -13.62 11.42
CA LEU A 36 -11.39 -12.98 10.87
C LEU A 36 -10.53 -14.00 10.09
N ARG A 37 -10.31 -15.18 10.68
CA ARG A 37 -9.59 -16.28 10.04
C ARG A 37 -10.25 -16.73 8.75
N ASN A 38 -11.57 -16.83 8.72
CA ASN A 38 -12.30 -17.18 7.50
C ASN A 38 -12.07 -16.17 6.37
N VAL A 39 -12.05 -14.87 6.67
CA VAL A 39 -11.77 -13.83 5.67
C VAL A 39 -10.35 -13.97 5.14
N LEU A 40 -9.35 -14.04 6.04
CA LEU A 40 -7.95 -14.19 5.64
C LEU A 40 -7.68 -15.48 4.87
N TRP A 41 -8.31 -16.58 5.25
CA TRP A 41 -8.21 -17.85 4.52
C TRP A 41 -8.71 -17.70 3.08
N ASN A 42 -9.83 -17.00 2.87
CA ASN A 42 -10.34 -16.73 1.53
C ASN A 42 -9.42 -15.83 0.71
N LEU A 43 -8.85 -14.77 1.30
CA LEU A 43 -7.88 -13.91 0.61
C LEU A 43 -6.61 -14.69 0.24
N ASN A 44 -6.09 -15.50 1.16
CA ASN A 44 -4.96 -16.40 0.89
C ASN A 44 -5.27 -17.39 -0.24
N LYS A 45 -6.47 -17.98 -0.23
CA LYS A 45 -6.92 -18.88 -1.29
C LYS A 45 -7.04 -18.15 -2.63
N ILE A 46 -7.60 -16.94 -2.65
CA ILE A 46 -7.69 -16.10 -3.85
C ILE A 46 -6.29 -15.89 -4.44
N ALA A 47 -5.32 -15.52 -3.62
CA ALA A 47 -3.95 -15.34 -4.07
C ALA A 47 -3.39 -16.63 -4.69
N ASN A 48 -3.52 -17.77 -4.00
CA ASN A 48 -3.02 -19.05 -4.46
C ASN A 48 -3.66 -19.50 -5.79
N ASP A 49 -4.96 -19.27 -5.94
CA ASP A 49 -5.70 -19.61 -7.18
C ASP A 49 -5.35 -18.68 -8.36
N ASN A 50 -4.70 -17.55 -8.11
CA ASN A 50 -4.45 -16.48 -9.08
C ASN A 50 -2.97 -16.10 -9.21
N GLY A 51 -2.06 -17.06 -9.12
CA GLY A 51 -0.64 -16.82 -9.36
C GLY A 51 0.15 -16.35 -8.14
N GLY A 52 -0.36 -16.59 -6.93
CA GLY A 52 0.35 -16.37 -5.66
C GLY A 52 0.23 -14.96 -5.09
N ASN A 53 -0.58 -14.09 -5.68
CA ASN A 53 -0.72 -12.70 -5.22
C ASN A 53 -2.11 -12.13 -5.47
N ARG A 54 -2.38 -10.96 -4.89
CA ARG A 54 -3.59 -10.15 -5.07
C ARG A 54 -3.22 -8.73 -5.55
N ALA A 55 -2.08 -8.62 -6.22
CA ALA A 55 -1.52 -7.33 -6.63
C ALA A 55 -2.44 -6.60 -7.60
N PHE A 56 -2.41 -5.26 -7.54
CA PHE A 56 -3.06 -4.40 -8.50
C PHE A 56 -2.81 -4.86 -9.95
N GLY A 57 -3.86 -4.85 -10.76
CA GLY A 57 -3.77 -5.20 -12.17
C GLY A 57 -3.61 -6.70 -12.46
N THR A 58 -3.73 -7.58 -11.46
CA THR A 58 -3.71 -9.05 -11.61
C THR A 58 -5.09 -9.67 -11.40
N PRO A 59 -5.31 -10.92 -11.83
CA PRO A 59 -6.55 -11.64 -11.56
C PRO A 59 -6.85 -11.77 -10.06
N GLY A 60 -5.82 -11.89 -9.21
CA GLY A 60 -5.98 -12.00 -7.76
C GLY A 60 -6.58 -10.74 -7.13
N TYR A 61 -6.22 -9.55 -7.64
CA TYR A 61 -6.88 -8.32 -7.22
C TYR A 61 -8.35 -8.29 -7.60
N ASN A 62 -8.68 -8.65 -8.84
CA ASN A 62 -10.06 -8.67 -9.31
C ASN A 62 -10.92 -9.65 -8.49
N ALA A 63 -10.39 -10.84 -8.19
CA ALA A 63 -11.07 -11.83 -7.36
C ALA A 63 -11.24 -11.33 -5.90
N SER A 64 -10.28 -10.55 -5.37
CA SER A 64 -10.39 -9.91 -4.06
C SER A 64 -11.47 -8.82 -4.05
N LEU A 65 -11.55 -8.04 -5.14
CA LEU A 65 -12.60 -7.05 -5.35
C LEU A 65 -13.99 -7.71 -5.31
N ASP A 66 -14.18 -8.77 -6.09
CA ASP A 66 -15.44 -9.52 -6.14
C ASP A 66 -15.81 -10.12 -4.78
N PHE A 67 -14.83 -10.62 -4.04
CA PHE A 67 -15.02 -11.17 -2.69
C PHE A 67 -15.51 -10.12 -1.68
N VAL A 68 -14.97 -8.92 -1.70
CA VAL A 68 -15.41 -7.82 -0.85
C VAL A 68 -16.79 -7.33 -1.29
N LEU A 69 -17.03 -7.15 -2.59
CA LEU A 69 -18.32 -6.72 -3.14
C LEU A 69 -19.44 -7.71 -2.86
N GLU A 70 -19.16 -9.02 -2.91
CA GLU A 70 -20.16 -10.03 -2.56
C GLU A 70 -20.65 -9.83 -1.12
N ARG A 71 -19.77 -9.53 -0.19
CA ARG A 71 -20.14 -9.22 1.20
C ARG A 71 -20.81 -7.86 1.33
N ALA A 72 -20.19 -6.81 0.83
CA ALA A 72 -20.67 -5.44 0.98
C ALA A 72 -22.05 -5.24 0.32
N VAL A 73 -22.26 -5.78 -0.88
CA VAL A 73 -23.49 -5.58 -1.63
C VAL A 73 -24.52 -6.68 -1.34
N LYS A 74 -24.16 -7.95 -1.48
CA LYS A 74 -25.15 -9.03 -1.35
C LYS A 74 -25.52 -9.33 0.09
N ARG A 75 -24.54 -9.34 1.02
CA ARG A 75 -24.83 -9.68 2.43
C ARG A 75 -25.22 -8.48 3.27
N PHE A 76 -24.71 -7.28 2.95
CA PHE A 76 -24.87 -6.09 3.78
C PHE A 76 -25.65 -4.95 3.12
N GLY A 77 -26.01 -5.05 1.84
CA GLY A 77 -26.64 -3.99 1.06
C GLY A 77 -27.99 -3.50 1.57
N LYS A 78 -28.65 -4.22 2.50
CA LYS A 78 -29.82 -3.72 3.23
C LYS A 78 -29.47 -2.59 4.20
N HIS A 79 -28.24 -2.56 4.70
CA HIS A 79 -27.76 -1.65 5.75
C HIS A 79 -26.67 -0.70 5.28
N MET A 80 -26.05 -1.02 4.14
CA MET A 80 -24.93 -0.26 3.56
C MET A 80 -25.28 0.20 2.15
N ASP A 81 -24.78 1.37 1.79
CA ASP A 81 -24.70 1.84 0.41
C ASP A 81 -23.27 1.67 -0.07
N THR A 82 -23.09 0.90 -1.15
CA THR A 82 -21.75 0.56 -1.66
C THR A 82 -21.62 1.03 -3.11
N TYR A 83 -20.49 1.67 -3.41
CA TYR A 83 -20.10 2.00 -4.78
C TYR A 83 -18.64 1.67 -5.03
N VAL A 84 -18.30 1.54 -6.29
CA VAL A 84 -16.94 1.29 -6.77
C VAL A 84 -16.43 2.53 -7.48
N GLN A 85 -15.25 2.99 -7.13
CA GLN A 85 -14.60 4.12 -7.76
C GLN A 85 -13.47 3.61 -8.67
N PRO A 86 -13.63 3.63 -10.00
CA PRO A 86 -12.61 3.21 -10.94
C PRO A 86 -11.53 4.28 -11.13
N PHE A 87 -10.32 3.83 -11.39
CA PHE A 87 -9.19 4.67 -11.81
C PHE A 87 -8.20 3.84 -12.62
N ASP A 88 -7.38 4.50 -13.42
CA ASP A 88 -6.32 3.86 -14.18
C ASP A 88 -4.98 4.17 -13.55
N HIS A 89 -4.09 3.17 -13.51
CA HIS A 89 -2.72 3.35 -13.06
C HIS A 89 -1.76 2.50 -13.87
N LEU A 90 -0.49 2.92 -13.87
CA LEU A 90 0.59 2.21 -14.54
C LEU A 90 0.94 0.93 -13.77
N PHE A 91 0.61 -0.23 -14.35
CA PHE A 91 1.07 -1.51 -13.88
C PHE A 91 2.47 -1.79 -14.40
N HIS A 92 3.35 -2.26 -13.54
CA HIS A 92 4.69 -2.68 -13.91
C HIS A 92 5.03 -4.03 -13.28
N GLN A 93 5.59 -4.91 -14.10
CA GLN A 93 6.08 -6.22 -13.66
C GLN A 93 7.38 -6.56 -14.35
N VAL A 94 8.40 -6.94 -13.59
CA VAL A 94 9.59 -7.62 -14.12
C VAL A 94 9.37 -9.11 -14.01
N ARG A 95 9.29 -9.79 -15.15
CA ARG A 95 9.12 -11.24 -15.22
C ARG A 95 10.46 -11.96 -15.15
N LYS A 96 11.50 -11.32 -15.70
CA LYS A 96 12.84 -11.89 -15.75
C LYS A 96 13.89 -10.79 -15.85
N ILE A 97 15.00 -10.97 -15.14
CA ILE A 97 16.23 -10.23 -15.38
C ILE A 97 17.40 -11.19 -15.35
N GLU A 98 18.32 -11.05 -16.31
CA GLU A 98 19.57 -11.83 -16.39
C GLU A 98 20.72 -10.95 -16.83
N VAL A 99 21.91 -11.24 -16.32
CA VAL A 99 23.17 -10.69 -16.80
C VAL A 99 24.12 -11.85 -17.11
N LYS A 100 24.63 -11.86 -18.34
CA LYS A 100 25.79 -12.65 -18.72
C LYS A 100 27.02 -11.77 -18.63
N GLY A 101 27.95 -12.17 -17.78
CA GLY A 101 29.22 -11.48 -17.60
C GLY A 101 30.16 -11.62 -18.78
N PRO A 102 31.35 -11.00 -18.72
CA PRO A 102 32.30 -10.97 -19.83
C PRO A 102 32.86 -12.34 -20.26
N GLY A 103 32.77 -13.35 -19.42
CA GLY A 103 33.14 -14.74 -19.75
C GLY A 103 31.94 -15.61 -20.12
N GLY A 104 30.73 -15.04 -20.21
CA GLY A 104 29.49 -15.78 -20.44
C GLY A 104 28.86 -16.36 -19.17
N GLU A 105 29.45 -16.12 -18.01
CA GLU A 105 28.95 -16.54 -16.71
C GLU A 105 27.65 -15.85 -16.33
N ASN A 106 26.82 -16.52 -15.54
CA ASN A 106 25.64 -15.89 -14.94
C ASN A 106 26.08 -15.03 -13.75
N VAL A 107 25.71 -13.75 -13.77
CA VAL A 107 25.98 -12.80 -12.68
C VAL A 107 24.69 -12.51 -11.96
N TYR A 108 24.74 -12.53 -10.63
CA TYR A 108 23.58 -12.12 -9.83
C TYR A 108 23.20 -10.66 -10.16
N VAL A 109 21.92 -10.42 -10.40
CA VAL A 109 21.41 -9.10 -10.74
C VAL A 109 20.01 -8.93 -10.18
N ILE A 110 19.71 -7.73 -9.70
CA ILE A 110 18.35 -7.31 -9.39
C ILE A 110 17.87 -6.25 -10.38
N SER A 111 16.58 -6.28 -10.66
CA SER A 111 15.92 -5.26 -11.47
C SER A 111 15.55 -4.05 -10.62
N LEU A 112 15.34 -2.92 -11.29
CA LEU A 112 14.75 -1.73 -10.71
C LEU A 112 13.27 -1.67 -11.08
N LEU A 113 12.42 -1.16 -10.21
CA LEU A 113 11.02 -0.91 -10.54
C LEU A 113 10.93 0.05 -11.74
N TYR A 114 9.98 -0.19 -12.63
CA TYR A 114 9.80 0.55 -13.89
C TYR A 114 10.98 0.46 -14.88
N ASN A 115 11.74 -0.63 -14.78
CA ASN A 115 12.84 -0.93 -15.68
C ASN A 115 12.30 -1.24 -17.08
N PRO A 116 12.79 -0.58 -18.15
CA PRO A 116 12.40 -0.92 -19.51
C PRO A 116 12.82 -2.34 -19.90
N ALA A 117 12.02 -2.99 -20.75
CA ALA A 117 12.39 -4.27 -21.35
C ALA A 117 13.56 -4.11 -22.35
N THR A 118 14.33 -5.17 -22.49
CA THR A 118 15.28 -5.34 -23.61
C THR A 118 14.61 -6.06 -24.77
N PRO A 119 15.19 -6.03 -26.00
CA PRO A 119 14.78 -6.94 -27.06
C PRO A 119 14.89 -8.40 -26.60
N LEU A 120 13.81 -9.17 -26.79
CA LEU A 120 13.78 -10.58 -26.38
C LEU A 120 13.87 -11.50 -27.62
N PRO A 121 14.47 -12.69 -27.48
CA PRO A 121 15.06 -13.27 -26.26
C PRO A 121 16.51 -12.87 -25.98
N GLY A 122 17.18 -12.20 -26.90
CA GLY A 122 18.64 -12.01 -26.89
C GLY A 122 19.16 -10.95 -25.92
N GLY A 123 18.31 -10.00 -25.50
CA GLY A 123 18.74 -8.89 -24.66
C GLY A 123 19.57 -7.84 -25.41
N ILE A 124 20.38 -7.10 -24.67
CA ILE A 124 21.34 -6.11 -25.17
C ILE A 124 22.74 -6.59 -24.80
N THR A 125 23.56 -6.87 -25.80
CA THR A 125 24.98 -7.17 -25.64
C THR A 125 25.79 -5.98 -26.12
N ALA A 126 26.64 -5.42 -25.25
CA ALA A 126 27.49 -4.29 -25.61
C ALA A 126 28.75 -4.23 -24.73
N GLU A 127 29.74 -3.45 -25.22
CA GLU A 127 30.98 -3.20 -24.50
C GLU A 127 30.71 -2.43 -23.20
N LEU A 128 31.37 -2.84 -22.10
CA LEU A 128 31.37 -2.11 -20.83
C LEU A 128 32.34 -0.94 -20.87
N VAL A 129 31.94 0.16 -20.25
CA VAL A 129 32.79 1.32 -19.99
C VAL A 129 32.53 1.83 -18.57
N THR A 130 33.58 2.20 -17.84
CA THR A 130 33.41 2.70 -16.46
C THR A 130 33.14 4.20 -16.44
N ILE A 131 32.19 4.62 -15.61
CA ILE A 131 32.10 6.01 -15.17
C ILE A 131 33.04 6.17 -13.96
N PRO A 132 34.00 7.13 -13.99
CA PRO A 132 34.93 7.33 -12.88
C PRO A 132 34.21 7.51 -11.55
N VAL A 133 34.71 6.83 -10.51
CA VAL A 133 34.11 6.91 -9.16
C VAL A 133 34.34 8.29 -8.58
N ASP A 134 33.26 8.91 -8.11
CA ASP A 134 33.25 10.19 -7.44
C ASP A 134 32.36 10.09 -6.20
N ASP A 135 32.94 9.59 -5.11
CA ASP A 135 32.18 9.38 -3.85
C ASP A 135 31.83 10.72 -3.16
N ALA A 136 32.54 11.80 -3.47
CA ALA A 136 32.28 13.10 -2.88
C ALA A 136 31.03 13.78 -3.45
N ARG A 137 30.84 13.70 -4.78
CA ARG A 137 29.69 14.32 -5.46
C ARG A 137 28.63 13.29 -5.87
N GLY A 138 28.97 12.04 -5.90
CA GLY A 138 28.16 10.93 -6.43
C GLY A 138 28.53 10.56 -7.86
N THR A 139 28.87 9.29 -8.06
CA THR A 139 29.28 8.74 -9.37
C THR A 139 28.15 8.80 -10.38
N GLY A 140 28.37 9.45 -11.52
CA GLY A 140 27.40 9.55 -12.60
C GLY A 140 26.21 10.48 -12.32
N CYS A 141 26.31 11.36 -11.31
CA CYS A 141 25.24 12.29 -10.94
C CYS A 141 25.25 13.60 -11.71
N PHE A 142 26.36 13.94 -12.36
CA PHE A 142 26.57 15.23 -13.02
C PHE A 142 27.02 15.07 -14.46
N GLU A 143 26.60 15.99 -15.32
CA GLU A 143 26.87 16.00 -16.76
C GLU A 143 28.37 15.92 -17.10
N ASP A 144 29.21 16.64 -16.35
CA ASP A 144 30.66 16.68 -16.55
C ASP A 144 31.35 15.31 -16.33
N GLN A 145 30.74 14.41 -15.60
CA GLN A 145 31.25 13.05 -15.38
C GLN A 145 31.06 12.14 -16.60
N TRP A 146 30.15 12.50 -17.50
CA TRP A 146 29.82 11.76 -18.73
C TRP A 146 30.51 12.33 -19.97
N ALA A 147 30.70 13.65 -19.98
CA ALA A 147 31.12 14.40 -21.18
C ALA A 147 32.44 13.92 -21.83
N LYS A 148 33.31 13.28 -21.04
CA LYS A 148 34.61 12.78 -21.52
C LYS A 148 34.66 11.28 -21.76
N ILE A 149 33.55 10.59 -21.57
CA ILE A 149 33.46 9.12 -21.65
C ILE A 149 32.63 8.76 -22.88
N ASP A 150 33.21 8.01 -23.81
CA ASP A 150 32.44 7.47 -24.93
C ASP A 150 31.57 6.28 -24.49
N VAL A 151 30.32 6.60 -24.19
CA VAL A 151 29.29 5.60 -23.80
C VAL A 151 28.33 5.25 -24.94
N LYS A 152 28.52 5.86 -26.13
CA LYS A 152 27.61 5.68 -27.29
C LYS A 152 27.63 4.22 -27.76
N GLY A 153 26.43 3.57 -27.71
CA GLY A 153 26.26 2.16 -28.06
C GLY A 153 26.85 1.18 -27.05
N LYS A 154 27.27 1.66 -25.87
CA LYS A 154 27.90 0.87 -24.82
C LYS A 154 27.00 0.77 -23.58
N ILE A 155 27.45 -0.03 -22.61
CA ILE A 155 26.82 -0.18 -21.29
C ILE A 155 27.76 0.43 -20.23
N PRO A 156 27.49 1.65 -19.74
CA PRO A 156 28.26 2.21 -18.64
C PRO A 156 28.05 1.43 -17.34
N LEU A 157 29.17 1.20 -16.64
CA LEU A 157 29.22 0.60 -15.30
C LEU A 157 29.33 1.74 -14.28
N VAL A 158 28.30 1.89 -13.42
CA VAL A 158 28.11 3.05 -12.56
C VAL A 158 27.92 2.64 -11.11
N LYS A 159 28.67 3.25 -10.19
CA LYS A 159 28.49 3.02 -8.74
C LYS A 159 27.13 3.53 -8.27
N ARG A 160 26.46 2.74 -7.44
CA ARG A 160 25.28 3.18 -6.66
C ARG A 160 25.67 4.35 -5.74
N GLY A 161 24.68 5.13 -5.31
CA GLY A 161 24.82 6.17 -4.28
C GLY A 161 24.53 7.59 -4.74
N THR A 162 24.29 8.48 -3.77
CA THR A 162 24.09 9.92 -3.82
C THR A 162 22.82 10.35 -4.57
N CYS A 163 22.77 10.29 -5.91
CA CYS A 163 21.57 10.66 -6.67
C CYS A 163 20.74 9.45 -7.10
N ALA A 164 19.50 9.72 -7.53
CA ALA A 164 18.57 8.68 -7.96
C ALA A 164 19.10 7.89 -9.17
N PHE A 165 18.82 6.59 -9.22
CA PHE A 165 19.15 5.74 -10.37
C PHE A 165 18.62 6.32 -11.69
N ALA A 166 17.37 6.80 -11.67
CA ALA A 166 16.75 7.39 -12.86
C ALA A 166 17.53 8.58 -13.44
N ASP A 167 18.15 9.41 -12.59
CA ASP A 167 18.90 10.56 -13.05
C ASP A 167 20.20 10.14 -13.73
N LYS A 168 20.89 9.14 -13.19
CA LYS A 168 22.06 8.53 -13.84
C LYS A 168 21.70 7.88 -15.18
N VAL A 169 20.55 7.17 -15.25
CA VAL A 169 20.08 6.55 -16.51
C VAL A 169 19.69 7.60 -17.56
N LYS A 170 19.11 8.74 -17.14
CA LYS A 170 18.82 9.86 -18.06
C LYS A 170 20.12 10.39 -18.68
N LEU A 171 21.13 10.65 -17.85
CA LEU A 171 22.45 11.11 -18.33
C LEU A 171 23.08 10.08 -19.26
N ALA A 172 23.11 8.80 -18.88
CA ALA A 172 23.62 7.73 -19.72
C ALA A 172 22.93 7.70 -21.10
N LYS A 173 21.59 7.77 -21.13
CA LYS A 173 20.80 7.81 -22.37
C LYS A 173 21.12 9.04 -23.21
N THR A 174 21.25 10.22 -22.60
CA THR A 174 21.59 11.46 -23.27
C THR A 174 22.95 11.35 -24.01
N HIS A 175 23.89 10.63 -23.42
CA HIS A 175 25.20 10.35 -24.02
C HIS A 175 25.19 9.12 -24.93
N GLY A 176 24.03 8.49 -25.20
CA GLY A 176 23.87 7.43 -26.19
C GLY A 176 24.14 6.01 -25.68
N ALA A 177 24.16 5.79 -24.36
CA ALA A 177 24.24 4.45 -23.78
C ALA A 177 23.00 3.62 -24.18
N VAL A 178 23.18 2.32 -24.41
CA VAL A 178 22.09 1.39 -24.79
C VAL A 178 21.46 0.69 -23.59
N ALA A 179 22.18 0.60 -22.48
CA ALA A 179 21.72 0.11 -21.18
C ALA A 179 22.64 0.68 -20.09
N VAL A 180 22.31 0.46 -18.81
CA VAL A 180 23.19 0.85 -17.69
C VAL A 180 23.36 -0.33 -16.75
N MET A 181 24.61 -0.61 -16.39
CA MET A 181 24.92 -1.56 -15.33
C MET A 181 25.32 -0.80 -14.08
N PHE A 182 24.54 -0.95 -13.02
CA PHE A 182 24.89 -0.45 -11.69
C PHE A 182 25.60 -1.53 -10.90
N TYR A 183 26.52 -1.16 -10.03
CA TYR A 183 27.06 -2.02 -8.99
C TYR A 183 26.81 -1.41 -7.61
N ASN A 184 26.60 -2.29 -6.61
CA ASN A 184 26.23 -1.87 -5.26
C ASN A 184 27.35 -1.05 -4.61
N ASP A 185 27.03 -0.31 -3.57
CA ASP A 185 27.95 0.51 -2.76
C ASP A 185 28.34 -0.18 -1.44
N ALA A 186 27.71 -1.32 -1.12
CA ALA A 186 27.99 -2.17 0.03
C ALA A 186 28.29 -3.61 -0.40
N PRO A 187 29.08 -4.37 0.39
CA PRO A 187 29.40 -5.77 0.12
C PRO A 187 28.18 -6.68 0.07
N GLY A 188 28.31 -7.78 -0.69
CA GLY A 188 27.31 -8.82 -0.81
C GLY A 188 26.22 -8.54 -1.84
N LYS A 189 25.19 -9.39 -1.83
CA LYS A 189 24.06 -9.26 -2.74
C LYS A 189 23.30 -7.97 -2.46
N ALA A 190 22.94 -7.25 -3.51
CA ALA A 190 22.03 -6.12 -3.37
C ALA A 190 20.63 -6.63 -3.00
N TYR A 191 20.01 -5.97 -2.04
CA TYR A 191 18.66 -6.24 -1.60
C TYR A 191 17.82 -4.95 -1.70
N GLY A 192 16.51 -5.11 -1.74
CA GLY A 192 15.55 -4.01 -1.67
C GLY A 192 15.03 -3.54 -3.03
N SER A 193 14.09 -2.63 -2.97
CA SER A 193 13.38 -2.08 -4.12
C SER A 193 14.07 -0.81 -4.59
N ALA A 194 14.96 -0.90 -5.58
CA ALA A 194 15.43 0.26 -6.31
C ALA A 194 14.41 0.62 -7.41
N THR A 195 14.20 1.91 -7.67
CA THR A 195 13.19 2.37 -8.63
C THR A 195 13.76 3.34 -9.67
N LEU A 196 13.24 3.26 -10.88
CA LEU A 196 13.44 4.26 -11.94
C LEU A 196 12.31 5.29 -11.99
N SER A 197 11.30 5.14 -11.11
CA SER A 197 10.10 5.96 -11.02
C SER A 197 9.15 5.87 -12.22
N ALA A 198 7.85 5.74 -11.93
CA ALA A 198 6.79 5.61 -12.93
C ALA A 198 6.76 6.75 -13.96
N VAL A 199 7.09 7.98 -13.54
CA VAL A 199 7.13 9.16 -14.43
C VAL A 199 8.18 9.08 -15.54
N ASN A 200 9.11 8.14 -15.43
CA ASN A 200 10.20 7.93 -16.39
C ASN A 200 9.94 6.77 -17.36
N VAL A 201 8.81 6.08 -17.27
CA VAL A 201 8.46 4.99 -18.20
C VAL A 201 8.47 5.50 -19.64
N GLY A 202 9.10 4.73 -20.55
CA GLY A 202 9.32 5.08 -21.93
C GLY A 202 10.45 6.11 -22.18
N LYS A 203 11.06 6.66 -21.14
CA LYS A 203 12.08 7.72 -21.24
C LYS A 203 13.51 7.22 -21.00
N LEU A 204 13.68 6.05 -20.39
CA LEU A 204 14.97 5.51 -19.95
C LEU A 204 15.43 4.34 -20.82
N VAL A 205 16.67 3.89 -20.60
CA VAL A 205 17.22 2.66 -21.14
C VAL A 205 17.20 1.56 -20.05
N PRO A 206 17.23 0.26 -20.42
CA PRO A 206 17.26 -0.83 -19.46
C PRO A 206 18.46 -0.76 -18.53
N SER A 207 18.31 -1.28 -17.31
CA SER A 207 19.39 -1.28 -16.33
C SER A 207 19.33 -2.51 -15.42
N GLY A 208 20.46 -2.84 -14.80
CA GLY A 208 20.58 -3.89 -13.79
C GLY A 208 21.48 -3.46 -12.65
N LEU A 209 21.27 -3.99 -11.44
CA LEU A 209 22.13 -3.75 -10.29
C LEU A 209 22.80 -5.06 -9.86
N ILE A 210 24.13 -5.11 -9.96
CA ILE A 210 24.96 -6.27 -9.57
C ILE A 210 25.65 -6.03 -8.23
N PRO A 211 26.21 -7.06 -7.58
CA PRO A 211 27.02 -6.94 -6.37
C PRO A 211 28.21 -6.00 -6.54
N LEU A 212 28.68 -5.45 -5.42
CA LEU A 212 29.89 -4.60 -5.38
C LEU A 212 31.12 -5.33 -5.92
N GLU A 213 31.27 -6.57 -5.52
CA GLU A 213 32.44 -7.41 -5.84
C GLU A 213 32.56 -7.65 -7.35
N ASP A 214 31.45 -7.94 -8.03
CA ASP A 214 31.40 -8.15 -9.47
C ASP A 214 31.73 -6.85 -10.21
N GLY A 215 31.14 -5.72 -9.77
CA GLY A 215 31.45 -4.41 -10.34
C GLY A 215 32.91 -4.02 -10.20
N GLN A 216 33.49 -4.23 -9.03
CA GLN A 216 34.92 -3.96 -8.76
C GLN A 216 35.84 -4.87 -9.58
N ALA A 217 35.49 -6.16 -9.72
CA ALA A 217 36.25 -7.09 -10.53
C ALA A 217 36.28 -6.65 -12.01
N TRP A 218 35.14 -6.20 -12.54
CA TRP A 218 35.08 -5.70 -13.93
C TRP A 218 35.85 -4.39 -14.10
N ILE A 219 35.75 -3.46 -13.15
CA ILE A 219 36.52 -2.20 -13.17
C ILE A 219 38.04 -2.52 -13.22
N LYS A 220 38.53 -3.46 -12.41
CA LYS A 220 39.93 -3.85 -12.41
C LYS A 220 40.41 -4.39 -13.76
N ARG A 221 39.60 -5.21 -14.43
CA ARG A 221 39.90 -5.76 -15.76
C ARG A 221 39.90 -4.67 -16.83
N LEU A 222 38.91 -3.78 -16.80
CA LEU A 222 38.85 -2.63 -17.72
C LEU A 222 40.04 -1.70 -17.53
N ALA A 223 40.47 -1.44 -16.30
CA ALA A 223 41.67 -0.64 -15.99
C ALA A 223 42.97 -1.32 -16.47
N ALA A 224 43.00 -2.64 -16.59
CA ALA A 224 44.10 -3.39 -17.17
C ALA A 224 44.09 -3.38 -18.72
N GLY A 225 43.13 -2.69 -19.35
CA GLY A 225 43.01 -2.55 -20.79
C GLY A 225 42.23 -3.67 -21.49
N GLU A 226 41.56 -4.57 -20.71
CA GLU A 226 40.69 -5.58 -21.30
C GLU A 226 39.43 -4.94 -21.91
N LYS A 227 38.99 -5.47 -23.05
CA LYS A 227 37.67 -5.14 -23.60
C LYS A 227 36.65 -6.13 -23.08
N LEU A 228 35.70 -5.65 -22.28
CA LEU A 228 34.65 -6.47 -21.67
C LEU A 228 33.33 -6.17 -22.33
N SER A 229 32.56 -7.21 -22.64
CA SER A 229 31.15 -7.10 -23.09
C SER A 229 30.26 -7.90 -22.16
N VAL A 230 29.08 -7.39 -21.89
CA VAL A 230 28.06 -8.08 -21.08
C VAL A 230 26.74 -8.11 -21.84
N THR A 231 25.90 -9.09 -21.50
CA THR A 231 24.53 -9.16 -22.01
C THR A 231 23.55 -8.92 -20.88
N LEU A 232 22.68 -7.91 -21.03
CA LEU A 232 21.57 -7.65 -20.12
C LEU A 232 20.27 -8.09 -20.79
N ILE A 233 19.50 -8.94 -20.12
CA ILE A 233 18.17 -9.37 -20.53
C ILE A 233 17.18 -8.90 -19.45
N VAL A 234 16.22 -8.09 -19.86
CA VAL A 234 15.11 -7.65 -19.00
C VAL A 234 13.80 -7.96 -19.73
N ASP A 235 13.02 -8.88 -19.17
CA ASP A 235 11.63 -9.12 -19.56
C ASP A 235 10.73 -8.39 -18.57
N SER A 236 10.26 -7.22 -18.96
CA SER A 236 9.37 -6.41 -18.15
C SER A 236 8.17 -5.92 -18.96
N LEU A 237 7.09 -5.67 -18.24
CA LEU A 237 5.85 -5.12 -18.76
C LEU A 237 5.55 -3.83 -18.02
N ALA A 238 5.21 -2.77 -18.76
CA ALA A 238 4.69 -1.53 -18.21
C ALA A 238 3.51 -1.10 -19.08
N GLU A 239 2.31 -1.14 -18.52
CA GLU A 239 1.08 -0.77 -19.22
C GLU A 239 0.05 -0.19 -18.25
N THR A 240 -0.82 0.69 -18.73
CA THR A 240 -1.91 1.21 -17.93
C THR A 240 -2.98 0.13 -17.76
N ARG A 241 -3.36 -0.14 -16.50
CA ARG A 241 -4.43 -1.06 -16.12
C ARG A 241 -5.46 -0.37 -15.24
N PRO A 242 -6.73 -0.76 -15.33
CA PRO A 242 -7.75 -0.29 -14.42
C PRO A 242 -7.57 -0.87 -13.02
N SER A 243 -7.93 -0.09 -12.02
CA SER A 243 -8.07 -0.48 -10.62
C SER A 243 -9.31 0.17 -10.02
N TRP A 244 -9.65 -0.20 -8.80
CA TRP A 244 -10.88 0.25 -8.15
C TRP A 244 -10.69 0.40 -6.65
N ASN A 245 -11.28 1.44 -6.10
CA ASN A 245 -11.58 1.50 -4.68
C ASN A 245 -13.00 0.99 -4.44
N ILE A 246 -13.24 0.30 -3.34
CA ILE A 246 -14.58 -0.02 -2.85
C ILE A 246 -14.89 0.92 -1.70
N ILE A 247 -16.01 1.62 -1.79
CA ILE A 247 -16.50 2.50 -0.72
C ILE A 247 -17.88 2.01 -0.30
N SER A 248 -18.05 1.76 0.99
CA SER A 248 -19.33 1.32 1.56
C SER A 248 -19.63 2.13 2.80
N GLU A 249 -20.86 2.60 2.95
CA GLU A 249 -21.24 3.41 4.11
C GLU A 249 -22.57 2.98 4.72
N THR A 250 -22.73 3.19 6.02
CA THR A 250 -23.99 2.94 6.71
C THR A 250 -25.11 3.80 6.13
N LYS A 251 -26.30 3.22 5.94
CA LYS A 251 -27.48 4.00 5.54
C LYS A 251 -27.94 4.96 6.62
N GLU A 252 -27.78 4.55 7.89
CA GLU A 252 -27.98 5.41 9.04
C GLU A 252 -26.79 6.36 9.26
N GLY A 253 -27.03 7.38 10.07
CA GLY A 253 -26.07 8.40 10.46
C GLY A 253 -26.09 9.65 9.59
N ASP A 254 -25.67 10.75 10.18
CA ASP A 254 -25.62 12.05 9.48
C ASP A 254 -24.58 12.02 8.36
N PRO A 255 -25.01 12.22 7.09
CA PRO A 255 -24.10 12.25 5.94
C PRO A 255 -23.14 13.44 5.93
N ASN A 256 -23.33 14.43 6.81
CA ASN A 256 -22.39 15.55 6.99
C ASN A 256 -21.36 15.29 8.08
N ASN A 257 -21.48 14.19 8.81
CA ASN A 257 -20.55 13.74 9.84
C ASN A 257 -20.15 12.30 9.56
N VAL A 258 -19.07 12.12 8.79
CA VAL A 258 -18.59 10.81 8.35
C VAL A 258 -17.36 10.42 9.14
N VAL A 259 -17.39 9.25 9.77
CA VAL A 259 -16.22 8.56 10.29
C VAL A 259 -15.79 7.53 9.27
N MET A 260 -14.54 7.56 8.86
CA MET A 260 -14.05 6.70 7.79
C MET A 260 -12.99 5.73 8.28
N LEU A 261 -13.11 4.46 7.88
CA LEU A 261 -12.14 3.40 8.14
C LEU A 261 -11.60 2.93 6.80
N GLY A 262 -10.29 2.78 6.69
CA GLY A 262 -9.65 2.30 5.46
C GLY A 262 -8.60 1.23 5.71
N ALA A 263 -8.46 0.38 4.71
CA ALA A 263 -7.47 -0.68 4.55
C ALA A 263 -7.20 -0.84 3.05
N HIS A 264 -6.04 -1.33 2.64
CA HIS A 264 -5.89 -1.62 1.22
C HIS A 264 -6.26 -3.07 0.88
N LEU A 265 -6.60 -3.29 -0.39
CA LEU A 265 -7.09 -4.59 -0.86
C LEU A 265 -6.05 -5.33 -1.69
N ASP A 266 -5.17 -4.64 -2.35
CA ASP A 266 -4.09 -5.25 -3.14
C ASP A 266 -2.97 -5.80 -2.24
N SER A 267 -2.12 -6.60 -2.81
CA SER A 267 -0.84 -7.05 -2.26
C SER A 267 0.29 -6.72 -3.23
N VAL A 268 1.53 -6.95 -2.82
CA VAL A 268 2.67 -6.98 -3.75
C VAL A 268 2.57 -8.17 -4.70
N LEU A 269 3.30 -8.10 -5.84
CA LEU A 269 3.42 -9.22 -6.78
C LEU A 269 4.14 -10.45 -6.19
N ALA A 270 4.97 -10.24 -5.18
CA ALA A 270 5.80 -11.28 -4.59
C ALA A 270 5.06 -12.23 -3.65
N GLY A 271 3.87 -11.86 -3.15
CA GLY A 271 3.17 -12.67 -2.16
C GLY A 271 1.68 -12.41 -2.04
N PRO A 272 1.00 -13.25 -1.25
CA PRO A 272 -0.45 -13.17 -1.07
C PRO A 272 -0.92 -11.98 -0.23
N GLY A 273 -0.05 -11.33 0.55
CA GLY A 273 -0.39 -10.17 1.37
C GLY A 273 -1.48 -10.46 2.40
N VAL A 274 -1.29 -11.52 3.21
CA VAL A 274 -2.35 -11.91 4.17
C VAL A 274 -2.33 -11.03 5.40
N ASN A 275 -1.15 -10.65 5.89
CA ASN A 275 -1.03 -9.59 6.88
C ASN A 275 -1.08 -8.21 6.22
N ASP A 276 -0.38 -8.03 5.10
CA ASP A 276 -0.24 -6.79 4.33
C ASP A 276 -1.10 -6.79 3.03
N ASP A 277 -2.33 -6.23 2.94
CA ASP A 277 -3.14 -5.79 4.08
C ASP A 277 -4.48 -6.57 4.11
N GLY A 278 -4.35 -7.91 4.00
CA GLY A 278 -5.49 -8.79 4.27
C GLY A 278 -6.04 -8.57 5.69
N SER A 279 -5.16 -8.24 6.66
CA SER A 279 -5.55 -8.08 8.06
C SER A 279 -6.48 -6.87 8.26
N GLY A 280 -6.15 -5.70 7.75
CA GLY A 280 -7.03 -4.54 7.79
C GLY A 280 -8.31 -4.76 6.98
N THR A 281 -8.18 -5.31 5.77
CA THR A 281 -9.34 -5.69 4.93
C THR A 281 -10.31 -6.59 5.69
N ALA A 282 -9.83 -7.62 6.39
CA ALA A 282 -10.68 -8.52 7.16
C ALA A 282 -11.33 -7.84 8.37
N ALA A 283 -10.59 -6.99 9.07
CA ALA A 283 -11.14 -6.22 10.19
C ALA A 283 -12.30 -5.32 9.74
N LEU A 284 -12.14 -4.60 8.63
CA LEU A 284 -13.21 -3.76 8.08
C LEU A 284 -14.46 -4.56 7.72
N LEU A 285 -14.31 -5.73 7.09
CA LEU A 285 -15.43 -6.59 6.73
C LEU A 285 -16.19 -7.10 7.95
N GLU A 286 -15.48 -7.49 9.03
CA GLU A 286 -16.11 -7.97 10.24
C GLU A 286 -16.77 -6.84 11.04
N ILE A 287 -16.18 -5.64 11.07
CA ILE A 287 -16.81 -4.45 11.69
C ILE A 287 -18.11 -4.11 10.95
N MET A 288 -18.09 -4.10 9.62
CA MET A 288 -19.28 -3.88 8.80
C MET A 288 -20.34 -4.98 9.04
N GLY A 289 -19.89 -6.24 9.20
CA GLY A 289 -20.74 -7.38 9.54
C GLY A 289 -21.36 -7.26 10.94
N SER A 290 -20.69 -6.64 11.90
CA SER A 290 -21.24 -6.27 13.21
C SER A 290 -22.28 -5.16 13.08
N PHE A 291 -21.93 -4.08 12.41
CA PHE A 291 -22.75 -2.86 12.34
C PHE A 291 -24.12 -3.08 11.70
N LYS A 292 -24.27 -4.00 10.75
CA LYS A 292 -25.56 -4.36 10.16
C LYS A 292 -26.59 -4.88 11.17
N LYS A 293 -26.18 -5.29 12.38
CA LYS A 293 -27.05 -5.84 13.43
C LYS A 293 -27.72 -4.74 14.27
N TYR A 294 -27.19 -3.52 14.20
CA TYR A 294 -27.53 -2.43 15.11
C TYR A 294 -28.17 -1.25 14.41
N LYS A 295 -28.69 -0.33 15.21
CA LYS A 295 -29.24 0.97 14.84
C LYS A 295 -28.82 2.05 15.82
N GLY A 296 -29.18 3.30 15.53
CA GLY A 296 -28.91 4.45 16.39
C GLY A 296 -27.60 5.12 16.10
N PHE A 297 -27.10 4.97 14.86
CA PHE A 297 -25.92 5.69 14.39
C PHE A 297 -26.25 7.19 14.32
N LYS A 298 -25.49 8.00 15.06
CA LYS A 298 -25.57 9.47 14.93
C LYS A 298 -24.74 9.97 13.78
N ASN A 299 -23.56 9.39 13.57
CA ASN A 299 -22.64 9.72 12.52
C ASN A 299 -22.57 8.58 11.50
N LYS A 300 -22.44 8.92 10.22
CA LYS A 300 -22.27 7.93 9.16
C LYS A 300 -20.91 7.26 9.28
N VAL A 301 -20.85 5.94 9.11
CA VAL A 301 -19.59 5.19 9.09
C VAL A 301 -19.32 4.75 7.66
N ARG A 302 -18.15 5.11 7.14
CA ARG A 302 -17.69 4.77 5.79
C ARG A 302 -16.50 3.85 5.86
N PHE A 303 -16.58 2.76 5.13
CA PHE A 303 -15.50 1.79 4.94
C PHE A 303 -14.91 1.97 3.55
N ALA A 304 -13.59 1.88 3.46
CA ALA A 304 -12.89 1.94 2.18
C ALA A 304 -11.88 0.81 2.06
N TRP A 305 -11.89 0.14 0.91
CA TRP A 305 -10.84 -0.77 0.50
C TRP A 305 -10.13 -0.15 -0.69
N TRP A 306 -8.88 0.23 -0.46
CA TRP A 306 -8.06 0.94 -1.43
C TRP A 306 -7.42 -0.02 -2.42
N GLY A 307 -7.31 0.38 -3.67
CA GLY A 307 -6.59 -0.36 -4.70
C GLY A 307 -5.28 0.30 -5.05
N ALA A 308 -4.30 -0.51 -5.44
CA ALA A 308 -2.98 -0.05 -5.86
C ALA A 308 -2.26 0.79 -4.78
N GLU A 309 -2.41 0.43 -3.51
CA GLU A 309 -1.67 1.01 -2.40
C GLU A 309 -0.18 0.72 -2.58
N GLU A 310 0.16 -0.53 -2.84
CA GLU A 310 1.50 -1.08 -3.03
C GLU A 310 2.26 -0.45 -4.23
N SER A 311 1.52 0.22 -5.10
CA SER A 311 2.08 0.99 -6.21
C SER A 311 2.34 2.46 -5.86
N GLY A 312 2.12 2.86 -4.60
CA GLY A 312 2.35 4.21 -4.08
C GLY A 312 1.08 4.94 -3.64
N LEU A 313 0.23 4.31 -2.82
CA LEU A 313 -0.98 4.89 -2.23
C LEU A 313 -2.01 5.38 -3.27
N ILE A 314 -2.03 4.75 -4.46
CA ILE A 314 -2.71 5.31 -5.64
C ILE A 314 -4.20 5.50 -5.39
N GLY A 315 -4.87 4.47 -4.85
CA GLY A 315 -6.31 4.49 -4.65
C GLY A 315 -6.78 5.54 -3.66
N SER A 316 -6.17 5.62 -2.50
CA SER A 316 -6.53 6.60 -1.47
C SER A 316 -6.23 8.04 -1.90
N LEU A 317 -5.06 8.25 -2.53
CA LEU A 317 -4.70 9.56 -3.09
C LEU A 317 -5.65 9.96 -4.22
N TYR A 318 -6.02 9.02 -5.10
CA TYR A 318 -7.02 9.27 -6.14
C TYR A 318 -8.37 9.67 -5.53
N TYR A 319 -8.85 8.92 -4.52
CA TYR A 319 -10.06 9.25 -3.79
C TYR A 319 -10.02 10.67 -3.22
N GLY A 320 -8.95 10.99 -2.47
CA GLY A 320 -8.76 12.32 -1.89
C GLY A 320 -8.75 13.43 -2.93
N SER A 321 -8.11 13.20 -4.09
CA SER A 321 -8.02 14.17 -5.19
C SER A 321 -9.37 14.48 -5.86
N LYS A 322 -10.36 13.59 -5.72
CA LYS A 322 -11.70 13.76 -6.32
C LYS A 322 -12.69 14.43 -5.39
N LEU A 323 -12.38 14.56 -4.11
CA LEU A 323 -13.25 15.25 -3.17
C LEU A 323 -13.29 16.75 -3.45
N THR A 324 -14.46 17.33 -3.33
CA THR A 324 -14.62 18.78 -3.17
C THR A 324 -14.30 19.19 -1.73
N GLU A 325 -14.06 20.49 -1.49
CA GLU A 325 -13.89 21.01 -0.13
C GLU A 325 -15.07 20.63 0.79
N ALA A 326 -16.30 20.74 0.28
CA ALA A 326 -17.50 20.40 1.04
C ALA A 326 -17.60 18.89 1.34
N GLU A 327 -17.12 18.02 0.47
CA GLU A 327 -17.08 16.58 0.72
C GLU A 327 -15.97 16.22 1.70
N ALA A 328 -14.82 16.87 1.60
CA ALA A 328 -13.74 16.69 2.56
C ALA A 328 -14.12 17.20 3.97
N ASP A 329 -14.89 18.31 4.06
CA ASP A 329 -15.39 18.84 5.34
C ASP A 329 -16.35 17.87 6.05
N LYS A 330 -17.02 16.97 5.32
CA LYS A 330 -17.91 15.95 5.89
C LYS A 330 -17.14 14.82 6.55
N ILE A 331 -15.90 14.52 6.11
CA ILE A 331 -15.06 13.47 6.71
C ILE A 331 -14.45 14.04 7.98
N ARG A 332 -14.98 13.61 9.12
CA ARG A 332 -14.63 14.15 10.43
C ARG A 332 -13.42 13.47 11.05
N PHE A 333 -13.22 12.18 10.73
CA PHE A 333 -12.10 11.39 11.21
C PHE A 333 -11.81 10.22 10.26
N TYR A 334 -10.52 9.86 10.11
CA TYR A 334 -10.08 8.70 9.35
C TYR A 334 -9.27 7.74 10.22
N PHE A 335 -9.61 6.45 10.15
CA PHE A 335 -8.86 5.38 10.78
C PHE A 335 -8.21 4.50 9.71
N ASN A 336 -6.91 4.28 9.82
CA ASN A 336 -6.12 3.42 8.94
C ASN A 336 -5.79 2.10 9.64
N TYR A 337 -6.11 1.00 9.02
CA TYR A 337 -5.76 -0.32 9.54
C TYR A 337 -4.99 -1.07 8.46
N ASP A 338 -3.69 -1.14 8.64
CA ASP A 338 -2.73 -1.69 7.71
C ASP A 338 -1.68 -2.45 8.50
N MET A 339 -1.54 -3.76 8.23
CA MET A 339 -0.71 -4.70 8.98
C MET A 339 -1.01 -4.70 10.49
N ILE A 340 -2.19 -5.17 10.87
CA ILE A 340 -2.62 -5.22 12.27
C ILE A 340 -2.50 -6.62 12.90
N GLY A 341 -1.81 -7.55 12.23
CA GLY A 341 -1.66 -8.94 12.64
C GLY A 341 -0.25 -9.51 12.53
N SER A 342 0.81 -8.68 12.49
CA SER A 342 2.21 -9.11 12.33
C SER A 342 2.62 -10.19 13.31
N ILE A 343 3.47 -11.13 12.87
CA ILE A 343 3.77 -12.36 13.63
C ILE A 343 4.48 -12.08 14.97
N ASN A 344 5.35 -11.07 15.02
CA ASN A 344 6.04 -10.60 16.22
C ASN A 344 5.68 -9.14 16.49
N PRO A 345 4.44 -8.85 16.95
CA PRO A 345 3.89 -7.50 16.90
C PRO A 345 4.46 -6.58 17.97
N PHE A 346 4.67 -5.33 17.60
CA PHE A 346 4.49 -4.22 18.52
C PHE A 346 3.07 -3.62 18.34
N TYR A 347 2.65 -2.75 19.23
CA TYR A 347 1.30 -2.15 19.17
C TYR A 347 1.44 -0.64 19.04
N ALA A 348 1.53 -0.14 17.80
CA ALA A 348 1.58 1.29 17.54
C ALA A 348 0.20 1.85 17.21
N VAL A 349 -0.09 3.01 17.77
CA VAL A 349 -1.28 3.80 17.46
C VAL A 349 -0.84 5.15 16.92
N TYR A 350 -1.30 5.52 15.73
CA TYR A 350 -0.84 6.72 15.05
C TYR A 350 -1.42 8.00 15.66
N ALA A 351 -0.55 8.93 16.05
CA ALA A 351 -0.90 10.32 16.38
C ALA A 351 0.36 11.21 16.45
N ASP A 352 0.29 12.40 15.86
CA ASP A 352 1.34 13.43 15.97
C ASP A 352 0.78 14.83 16.32
N SER A 353 -0.51 14.93 16.61
CA SER A 353 -1.19 16.14 17.08
C SER A 353 -2.33 15.81 18.03
N ASP A 354 -2.84 16.80 18.77
CA ASP A 354 -3.97 16.61 19.67
C ASP A 354 -5.25 16.24 18.92
N ALA A 355 -5.42 16.72 17.70
CA ALA A 355 -6.55 16.34 16.83
C ALA A 355 -6.55 14.83 16.54
N HIS A 356 -5.38 14.24 16.31
CA HIS A 356 -5.21 12.80 16.08
C HIS A 356 -5.42 11.98 17.35
N LYS A 357 -5.03 12.52 18.52
CA LYS A 357 -5.16 11.85 19.81
C LYS A 357 -6.62 11.54 20.17
N VAL A 358 -7.58 12.31 19.65
CA VAL A 358 -9.01 12.04 19.89
C VAL A 358 -9.40 10.63 19.45
N GLY A 359 -8.88 10.15 18.31
CA GLY A 359 -9.09 8.79 17.85
C GLY A 359 -8.05 7.80 18.38
N ALA A 360 -6.82 8.26 18.66
CA ALA A 360 -5.77 7.40 19.17
C ALA A 360 -6.01 6.95 20.62
N ASN A 361 -6.52 7.83 21.47
CA ASN A 361 -6.75 7.52 22.89
C ASN A 361 -7.67 6.31 23.11
N PRO A 362 -8.86 6.21 22.47
CA PRO A 362 -9.70 5.03 22.62
C PRO A 362 -9.01 3.72 22.20
N LEU A 363 -8.22 3.75 21.14
CA LEU A 363 -7.45 2.59 20.68
C LEU A 363 -6.38 2.20 21.72
N MET A 364 -5.61 3.21 22.20
CA MET A 364 -4.57 3.03 23.21
C MET A 364 -5.13 2.49 24.53
N GLU A 365 -6.21 3.09 25.03
CA GLU A 365 -6.86 2.69 26.29
C GLU A 365 -7.36 1.24 26.22
N TYR A 366 -8.00 0.88 25.10
CA TYR A 366 -8.48 -0.48 24.89
C TYR A 366 -7.31 -1.48 24.88
N LEU A 367 -6.28 -1.23 24.05
CA LEU A 367 -5.14 -2.13 23.95
C LEU A 367 -4.41 -2.30 25.28
N LYS A 368 -4.14 -1.19 25.99
CA LYS A 368 -3.53 -1.23 27.34
C LYS A 368 -4.43 -1.96 28.34
N GLY A 369 -5.74 -1.75 28.27
CA GLY A 369 -6.71 -2.47 29.09
C GLY A 369 -6.74 -3.98 28.84
N LYS A 370 -6.29 -4.43 27.66
CA LYS A 370 -6.10 -5.85 27.30
C LYS A 370 -4.66 -6.33 27.55
N GLY A 371 -3.84 -5.56 28.27
CA GLY A 371 -2.46 -5.92 28.60
C GLY A 371 -1.48 -5.82 27.44
N LYS A 372 -1.81 -5.09 26.37
CA LYS A 372 -0.90 -4.89 25.23
C LYS A 372 -0.04 -3.63 25.44
N PRO A 373 1.27 -3.68 25.17
CA PRO A 373 2.19 -2.54 25.37
C PRO A 373 2.02 -1.52 24.22
N ALA A 374 0.82 -0.92 24.11
CA ALA A 374 0.53 0.03 23.06
C ALA A 374 1.20 1.38 23.31
N ASP A 375 1.77 1.97 22.23
CA ASP A 375 2.42 3.26 22.27
C ASP A 375 2.06 4.13 21.06
N VAL A 376 2.25 5.45 21.19
CA VAL A 376 1.97 6.40 20.11
C VAL A 376 3.12 6.37 19.11
N ARG A 377 2.75 6.28 17.83
CA ARG A 377 3.67 6.43 16.71
C ARG A 377 3.27 7.63 15.85
N LYS A 378 4.25 8.40 15.40
CA LYS A 378 4.02 9.47 14.43
C LYS A 378 3.67 8.87 13.07
N PHE A 379 2.85 9.60 12.32
CA PHE A 379 2.61 9.26 10.92
C PHE A 379 3.90 9.39 10.10
N GLY A 380 4.02 8.50 9.12
CA GLY A 380 5.01 8.59 8.05
C GLY A 380 4.33 8.95 6.72
N THR A 381 4.81 8.34 5.65
CA THR A 381 4.25 8.49 4.31
C THR A 381 4.01 7.13 3.64
N SER A 382 3.90 6.07 4.43
CA SER A 382 3.96 4.67 3.99
C SER A 382 2.59 3.98 3.98
N SER A 383 1.46 4.67 4.15
CA SER A 383 0.13 4.06 4.07
C SER A 383 -0.95 5.10 3.73
N ASP A 384 -2.15 4.64 3.47
CA ASP A 384 -3.30 5.40 2.95
C ASP A 384 -3.75 6.59 3.80
N TYR A 385 -3.35 6.67 5.08
CA TYR A 385 -3.59 7.85 5.92
C TYR A 385 -3.01 9.14 5.30
N VAL A 386 -2.01 9.04 4.43
CA VAL A 386 -1.38 10.20 3.76
C VAL A 386 -2.41 11.04 2.99
N ALA A 387 -3.36 10.41 2.31
CA ALA A 387 -4.40 11.11 1.59
C ALA A 387 -5.24 12.03 2.49
N PHE A 388 -5.56 11.54 3.70
CA PHE A 388 -6.40 12.25 4.67
C PHE A 388 -5.61 13.32 5.44
N LEU A 389 -4.37 13.04 5.79
CA LEU A 389 -3.47 14.04 6.39
C LEU A 389 -3.25 15.22 5.44
N LYS A 390 -3.10 14.98 4.12
CA LYS A 390 -3.01 16.05 3.10
C LYS A 390 -4.26 16.93 3.04
N LEU A 391 -5.42 16.35 3.32
CA LEU A 391 -6.69 17.08 3.40
C LEU A 391 -6.88 17.78 4.76
N GLY A 392 -5.95 17.61 5.70
CA GLY A 392 -6.03 18.13 7.06
C GLY A 392 -7.08 17.43 7.92
N ILE A 393 -7.51 16.24 7.54
CA ILE A 393 -8.49 15.44 8.27
C ILE A 393 -7.81 14.75 9.45
N PRO A 394 -8.33 14.89 10.69
CA PRO A 394 -7.81 14.17 11.84
C PRO A 394 -7.83 12.67 11.58
N SER A 395 -6.73 12.00 11.88
CA SER A 395 -6.55 10.58 11.57
C SER A 395 -5.89 9.83 12.72
N SER A 396 -6.10 8.53 12.79
CA SER A 396 -5.39 7.59 13.64
C SER A 396 -5.38 6.19 12.98
N GLY A 397 -5.00 5.17 13.71
CA GLY A 397 -5.00 3.78 13.25
C GLY A 397 -4.08 2.93 14.08
N ILE A 398 -4.03 1.64 13.75
CA ILE A 398 -3.17 0.65 14.41
C ILE A 398 -2.19 0.09 13.39
N PHE A 399 -0.98 -0.18 13.85
CA PHE A 399 0.07 -0.84 13.08
C PHE A 399 0.86 -1.78 14.00
N THR A 400 1.18 -2.97 13.52
CA THR A 400 1.89 -3.97 14.31
C THR A 400 3.32 -4.24 13.84
N GLY A 401 3.75 -3.58 12.77
CA GLY A 401 5.13 -3.62 12.29
C GLY A 401 5.29 -4.32 10.96
N ALA A 402 6.28 -3.89 10.20
CA ALA A 402 6.70 -4.41 8.90
C ALA A 402 8.19 -4.76 8.94
N GLY A 403 8.59 -5.76 8.15
CA GLY A 403 9.98 -6.21 8.06
C GLY A 403 10.49 -6.94 9.31
N ALA A 404 11.65 -7.59 9.16
CA ALA A 404 12.27 -8.32 10.26
C ALA A 404 12.77 -7.36 11.37
N PRO A 405 12.71 -7.74 12.65
CA PRO A 405 12.24 -9.04 13.15
C PRO A 405 10.71 -9.14 13.34
N THR A 406 9.97 -8.06 13.13
CA THR A 406 8.55 -7.93 13.48
C THR A 406 7.65 -8.72 12.53
N ASP A 407 7.83 -8.53 11.24
CA ASP A 407 7.19 -9.30 10.18
C ASP A 407 8.23 -9.69 9.10
N PRO A 408 8.92 -10.81 9.29
CA PRO A 408 9.95 -11.26 8.34
C PRO A 408 9.41 -11.61 6.96
N CYS A 409 8.09 -11.80 6.84
CA CYS A 409 7.43 -12.12 5.58
C CYS A 409 6.86 -10.90 4.84
N TYR A 410 7.05 -9.70 5.38
CA TYR A 410 6.63 -8.45 4.74
C TYR A 410 7.14 -8.36 3.30
N HIS A 411 6.22 -8.16 2.34
CA HIS A 411 6.49 -8.10 0.91
C HIS A 411 7.11 -9.35 0.30
N LEU A 412 6.89 -10.54 0.92
CA LEU A 412 7.42 -11.81 0.47
C LEU A 412 6.32 -12.85 0.25
N ALA A 413 6.67 -13.93 -0.47
CA ALA A 413 5.75 -15.04 -0.73
C ALA A 413 5.27 -15.78 0.53
N CYS A 414 5.95 -15.62 1.65
CA CYS A 414 5.58 -16.22 2.93
C CYS A 414 4.57 -15.38 3.75
N ASP A 415 4.12 -14.22 3.26
CA ASP A 415 3.01 -13.49 3.91
C ASP A 415 1.67 -14.18 3.65
N THR A 416 1.53 -15.38 4.22
CA THR A 416 0.41 -16.31 4.10
C THR A 416 -0.41 -16.33 5.39
N ILE A 417 -1.44 -17.19 5.40
CA ILE A 417 -2.27 -17.42 6.60
C ILE A 417 -1.46 -17.87 7.83
N ASP A 418 -0.25 -18.43 7.62
CA ASP A 418 0.63 -18.86 8.68
C ASP A 418 1.49 -17.73 9.26
N ASN A 419 1.52 -16.57 8.61
CA ASN A 419 2.25 -15.37 9.04
C ASN A 419 1.37 -14.42 9.89
N ILE A 420 0.42 -14.92 10.65
CA ILE A 420 -0.52 -14.12 11.45
C ILE A 420 -0.39 -14.42 12.94
N ASN A 421 -0.18 -13.39 13.74
CA ASN A 421 -0.39 -13.45 15.18
C ASN A 421 -1.89 -13.26 15.50
N TRP A 422 -2.60 -14.37 15.71
CA TRP A 422 -4.05 -14.37 15.87
C TRP A 422 -4.55 -13.63 17.12
N ASP A 423 -3.75 -13.60 18.19
CA ASP A 423 -4.08 -12.84 19.39
C ASP A 423 -3.96 -11.33 19.13
N ALA A 424 -2.85 -10.90 18.54
CA ALA A 424 -2.65 -9.49 18.15
C ALA A 424 -3.71 -9.04 17.15
N PHE A 425 -3.95 -9.82 16.10
CA PHE A 425 -4.94 -9.48 15.09
C PHE A 425 -6.35 -9.35 15.69
N THR A 426 -6.76 -10.31 16.52
CA THR A 426 -8.08 -10.27 17.14
C THR A 426 -8.25 -9.08 18.08
N VAL A 427 -7.26 -8.78 18.91
CA VAL A 427 -7.37 -7.66 19.85
C VAL A 427 -7.35 -6.31 19.10
N ASN A 428 -6.59 -6.18 18.04
CA ASN A 428 -6.55 -4.97 17.21
C ASN A 428 -7.87 -4.77 16.44
N ALA A 429 -8.43 -5.81 15.83
CA ALA A 429 -9.74 -5.75 15.17
C ALA A 429 -10.87 -5.39 16.15
N LYS A 430 -10.82 -5.89 17.39
CA LYS A 430 -11.75 -5.50 18.45
C LYS A 430 -11.58 -4.04 18.87
N ALA A 431 -10.34 -3.56 19.01
CA ALA A 431 -10.06 -2.15 19.27
C ALA A 431 -10.65 -1.26 18.19
N ALA A 432 -10.44 -1.63 16.91
CA ALA A 432 -10.98 -0.93 15.74
C ALA A 432 -12.52 -0.89 15.75
N ALA A 433 -13.17 -2.02 16.01
CA ALA A 433 -14.65 -2.11 16.10
C ALA A 433 -15.22 -1.22 17.21
N ARG A 434 -14.59 -1.26 18.38
CA ARG A 434 -14.99 -0.43 19.53
C ARG A 434 -14.84 1.06 19.24
N ALA A 435 -13.69 1.49 18.69
CA ALA A 435 -13.44 2.88 18.33
C ALA A 435 -14.42 3.35 17.22
N ALA A 436 -14.64 2.53 16.22
CA ALA A 436 -15.61 2.84 15.16
C ALA A 436 -17.03 3.04 15.72
N ALA A 437 -17.48 2.20 16.66
CA ALA A 437 -18.76 2.33 17.30
C ALA A 437 -18.85 3.60 18.20
N GLN A 438 -17.78 3.95 18.93
CA GLN A 438 -17.71 5.19 19.68
C GLN A 438 -17.90 6.40 18.78
N PHE A 439 -17.18 6.46 17.67
CA PHE A 439 -17.25 7.56 16.71
C PHE A 439 -18.56 7.58 15.92
N ALA A 440 -19.18 6.43 15.68
CA ALA A 440 -20.52 6.35 15.11
C ALA A 440 -21.59 6.98 16.03
N LEU A 441 -21.35 6.99 17.34
CA LEU A 441 -22.26 7.51 18.35
C LEU A 441 -21.95 8.96 18.78
N SER A 442 -20.69 9.37 18.79
CA SER A 442 -20.27 10.73 19.16
C SER A 442 -18.97 11.12 18.46
N LEU A 443 -18.91 12.42 18.08
CA LEU A 443 -17.70 13.09 17.59
C LEU A 443 -17.22 14.13 18.60
N ASP A 444 -17.56 13.99 19.87
CA ASP A 444 -17.12 14.90 20.92
C ASP A 444 -15.60 14.99 20.96
N GLY A 445 -15.07 16.20 20.94
CA GLY A 445 -13.64 16.48 20.91
C GLY A 445 -12.98 16.37 19.53
N VAL A 446 -13.68 15.90 18.50
CA VAL A 446 -13.12 15.84 17.13
C VAL A 446 -13.17 17.25 16.50
N PRO A 447 -12.01 17.88 16.25
CA PRO A 447 -11.99 19.20 15.63
C PRO A 447 -12.36 19.10 14.15
N PRO A 448 -12.79 20.22 13.52
CA PRO A 448 -12.87 20.28 12.07
C PRO A 448 -11.47 20.08 11.46
N ARG A 449 -11.42 19.61 10.22
CA ARG A 449 -10.15 19.46 9.51
C ARG A 449 -9.43 20.81 9.38
N VAL A 450 -8.12 20.78 9.36
CA VAL A 450 -7.29 21.95 9.14
C VAL A 450 -7.24 22.24 7.64
N LYS A 451 -7.91 23.30 7.21
CA LYS A 451 -7.83 23.75 5.81
C LYS A 451 -6.45 24.34 5.56
N THR A 452 -5.67 23.69 4.70
CA THR A 452 -4.44 24.31 4.19
C THR A 452 -4.83 25.64 3.52
N SER A 453 -4.15 26.73 3.85
CA SER A 453 -4.42 28.09 3.36
C SER A 453 -4.07 28.22 1.87
N ILE A 454 -4.86 27.58 1.01
CA ILE A 454 -4.85 27.77 -0.43
C ILE A 454 -6.07 28.62 -0.74
N ASN A 455 -5.82 29.77 -1.36
CA ASN A 455 -6.77 30.83 -1.70
C ASN A 455 -8.18 30.30 -2.04
N PRO A 456 -9.27 30.67 -1.31
CA PRO A 456 -10.60 30.10 -1.45
C PRO A 456 -11.27 30.36 -2.82
N ARG A 457 -10.67 31.19 -3.67
CA ARG A 457 -11.21 31.56 -4.99
C ARG A 457 -10.96 30.54 -6.11
N SER A 458 -10.26 29.46 -5.86
CA SER A 458 -10.02 28.46 -6.90
C SER A 458 -10.79 27.17 -6.60
N LYS A 459 -11.67 26.77 -7.52
CA LYS A 459 -12.18 25.39 -7.65
C LYS A 459 -11.03 24.35 -7.75
N GLN A 460 -9.80 24.77 -7.56
CA GLN A 460 -8.52 24.07 -7.66
C GLN A 460 -7.88 23.75 -6.29
N GLY A 461 -8.52 24.09 -5.15
CA GLY A 461 -7.86 23.96 -3.83
C GLY A 461 -7.36 22.54 -3.53
N ILE A 462 -8.25 21.57 -3.45
CA ILE A 462 -7.89 20.16 -3.20
C ILE A 462 -7.06 19.60 -4.37
N ARG A 463 -7.44 19.90 -5.62
CA ARG A 463 -6.70 19.46 -6.79
C ARG A 463 -5.23 19.88 -6.72
N ARG A 464 -4.92 21.12 -6.31
CA ARG A 464 -3.53 21.58 -6.12
C ARG A 464 -2.79 20.86 -5.00
N THR A 465 -3.48 20.43 -3.96
CA THR A 465 -2.88 19.63 -2.89
C THR A 465 -2.37 18.29 -3.42
N PHE A 466 -2.98 17.79 -4.50
CA PHE A 466 -2.60 16.56 -5.20
C PHE A 466 -1.99 16.81 -6.59
N ASP A 467 -1.90 18.07 -7.08
CA ASP A 467 -1.26 18.42 -8.37
C ASP A 467 0.26 18.11 -8.36
N THR A 468 0.85 17.96 -7.19
CA THR A 468 2.18 17.40 -6.99
C THR A 468 2.11 15.87 -6.85
N TRP A 469 1.14 15.21 -7.48
CA TRP A 469 1.00 13.76 -7.50
C TRP A 469 2.33 13.04 -7.74
N ALA A 470 3.09 13.49 -8.75
CA ALA A 470 4.43 12.98 -9.01
C ALA A 470 5.40 13.23 -7.85
N ASP A 471 5.27 14.35 -7.13
CA ASP A 471 6.11 14.66 -5.96
C ASP A 471 5.67 13.86 -4.72
N THR A 472 4.39 13.55 -4.61
CA THR A 472 3.87 12.64 -3.58
C THR A 472 4.38 11.21 -3.80
N LEU A 473 4.31 10.71 -5.03
CA LEU A 473 4.88 9.42 -5.40
C LEU A 473 6.38 9.36 -5.11
N LYS A 474 7.14 10.44 -5.39
CA LYS A 474 8.56 10.52 -5.04
C LYS A 474 8.81 10.45 -3.53
N VAL A 475 7.95 11.03 -2.71
CA VAL A 475 8.06 10.99 -1.25
C VAL A 475 7.74 9.58 -0.75
N VAL A 476 6.68 8.96 -1.26
CA VAL A 476 6.29 7.57 -0.94
C VAL A 476 7.37 6.59 -1.40
N GLU A 477 7.87 6.72 -2.63
CA GLU A 477 8.99 5.92 -3.15
C GLU A 477 10.25 6.05 -2.29
N LYS A 478 10.57 7.26 -1.78
CA LYS A 478 11.68 7.46 -0.84
C LYS A 478 11.47 6.75 0.48
N THR A 479 10.24 6.70 0.99
CA THR A 479 9.95 6.07 2.29
C THR A 479 9.83 4.55 2.19
N HIS A 480 9.31 4.01 1.10
CA HIS A 480 9.41 2.59 0.81
C HIS A 480 10.87 2.13 0.63
N ASN A 481 11.74 3.01 0.15
CA ASN A 481 13.19 2.77 0.10
C ASN A 481 13.89 2.99 1.45
N CYS A 482 13.34 3.82 2.35
CA CYS A 482 13.93 4.09 3.67
C CYS A 482 13.52 3.08 4.74
N GLY A 483 12.43 2.31 4.53
CA GLY A 483 12.09 1.18 5.39
C GLY A 483 13.12 0.04 5.33
N SER A 484 13.95 0.02 4.29
CA SER A 484 15.10 -0.88 4.17
C SER A 484 16.39 -0.31 4.76
N GLY A 485 16.38 0.94 5.22
CA GLY A 485 17.58 1.65 5.71
C GLY A 485 17.94 1.36 7.17
N GLU A 486 17.07 0.68 7.91
CA GLU A 486 17.36 0.26 9.30
C GLU A 486 17.06 -1.22 9.59
N SER A 487 16.70 -2.01 8.60
CA SER A 487 16.81 -3.45 8.73
C SER A 487 18.00 -3.91 7.90
N THR A 488 19.16 -3.83 8.52
CA THR A 488 20.25 -4.77 8.20
C THR A 488 19.69 -6.18 8.27
N ILE A 489 19.36 -6.75 7.16
CA ILE A 489 19.53 -8.17 6.86
C ILE A 489 20.09 -8.25 5.44
#